data_0ad7abbb65cb6edf4c2d278b499e4dc6
#
_entry.id   0ad7abbb65cb6edf4c2d278b499e4dc6
#
_cell.length_a   1.000
_cell.length_b   1.000
_cell.length_c   1.000
_cell.angle_alpha   90.00
_cell.angle_beta   90.00
_cell.angle_gamma   90.00
#
_symmetry.space_group_name_H-M   'P 1'
#
loop_
_entity.id
_entity.type
_entity.pdbx_description
1 polymer ?
#
loop_
_entity_poly.entity_id
_entity_poly.type
_entity_poly.pdbx_seq_one_letter_code
_entity_poly.pdbx_strand_id
1 'polypeptide(L)'
;MSLPVPTRTAAWALPYALGMATLVVGCSKQERPDVAVRQSSLAARTPAVRADTADSQLVSFDAASNTVTFKLVAGPFNWNGFGNGQATLTVPPKSNIVVNFVQDDGTPHSAEVASGEGPVPNSGGNPAIPRAYTNKVVEGLPQGATDVMKFSVPDSGKFRIICGVPGHATGGMWIWMVIDPSAKTPSFGPTPKS
;
A
#
# COMPACT_ATOMS: atom_id res chain seq x y z
N MET A 1 38.29 32.69 28.48
CA MET A 1 38.21 33.60 27.32
C MET A 1 36.91 33.24 26.61
N SER A 2 35.87 34.04 26.82
CA SER A 2 34.55 33.84 26.26
C SER A 2 34.34 34.82 25.10
N LEU A 3 33.92 34.35 23.94
CA LEU A 3 33.57 35.17 22.79
C LEU A 3 32.03 35.33 22.72
N PRO A 4 31.49 36.49 22.39
CA PRO A 4 30.06 36.77 22.35
C PRO A 4 29.43 36.39 21.03
N VAL A 5 28.17 35.92 21.09
CA VAL A 5 27.28 35.62 19.95
C VAL A 5 26.55 36.91 19.53
N PRO A 6 26.49 37.28 18.23
CA PRO A 6 25.68 38.41 17.78
C PRO A 6 24.23 37.95 17.49
N THR A 7 23.27 38.59 18.13
CA THR A 7 21.84 38.59 17.82
C THR A 7 21.57 39.52 16.64
N ARG A 8 20.91 39.04 15.57
CA ARG A 8 20.30 39.85 14.52
C ARG A 8 18.82 39.63 14.46
N THR A 9 18.10 40.61 14.97
CA THR A 9 16.67 40.81 14.74
C THR A 9 16.50 41.55 13.42
N ALA A 10 15.68 41.02 12.51
CA ALA A 10 15.17 41.74 11.34
C ALA A 10 13.65 41.59 11.30
N ALA A 11 12.96 42.68 11.66
CA ALA A 11 11.52 42.83 11.49
C ALA A 11 11.27 43.34 10.06
N TRP A 12 10.39 42.68 9.32
CA TRP A 12 9.86 43.13 8.05
C TRP A 12 8.35 43.33 8.19
N ALA A 13 7.93 44.57 8.22
CA ALA A 13 6.53 44.99 8.12
C ALA A 13 6.16 45.20 6.65
N LEU A 14 5.06 44.63 6.20
CA LEU A 14 4.43 44.91 4.90
C LEU A 14 3.08 45.58 5.11
N PRO A 15 2.74 46.59 4.32
CA PRO A 15 1.47 47.32 4.45
C PRO A 15 0.33 46.62 3.70
N TYR A 16 -0.83 46.63 4.32
CA TYR A 16 -2.11 46.25 3.74
C TYR A 16 -2.58 47.36 2.75
N ALA A 17 -2.91 46.97 1.52
CA ALA A 17 -3.69 47.79 0.61
C ALA A 17 -5.10 47.21 0.48
N LEU A 18 -6.09 47.95 0.98
CA LEU A 18 -7.51 47.71 0.80
C LEU A 18 -7.93 48.14 -0.61
N GLY A 19 -8.37 47.21 -1.44
CA GLY A 19 -9.04 47.53 -2.72
C GLY A 19 -10.50 47.08 -2.66
N MET A 20 -11.43 48.05 -2.49
CA MET A 20 -12.87 47.85 -2.68
C MET A 20 -13.19 47.83 -4.16
N ALA A 21 -13.72 46.73 -4.68
CA ALA A 21 -14.35 46.65 -5.99
C ALA A 21 -15.83 46.32 -5.83
N THR A 22 -16.68 47.29 -6.14
CA THR A 22 -18.14 47.14 -6.22
C THR A 22 -18.53 46.48 -7.53
N LEU A 23 -19.19 45.31 -7.45
CA LEU A 23 -19.77 44.64 -8.61
C LEU A 23 -21.29 44.86 -8.66
N VAL A 24 -21.72 45.44 -9.76
CA VAL A 24 -23.11 45.69 -10.14
C VAL A 24 -23.77 44.41 -10.57
N VAL A 25 -24.90 44.06 -9.92
CA VAL A 25 -25.75 42.93 -10.27
C VAL A 25 -26.63 43.30 -11.45
N GLY A 26 -26.37 42.70 -12.62
CA GLY A 26 -27.25 42.72 -13.78
C GLY A 26 -28.11 41.45 -13.81
N CYS A 27 -29.41 41.57 -13.53
CA CYS A 27 -30.39 40.50 -13.79
C CYS A 27 -30.69 40.45 -15.30
N SER A 28 -30.25 39.41 -15.99
CA SER A 28 -30.81 39.06 -17.30
C SER A 28 -31.62 37.76 -17.15
N LYS A 29 -32.94 37.87 -17.40
CA LYS A 29 -33.84 36.73 -17.58
C LYS A 29 -33.45 35.99 -18.88
N GLN A 30 -32.99 34.76 -18.73
CA GLN A 30 -32.78 33.84 -19.85
C GLN A 30 -33.93 32.86 -19.90
N GLU A 31 -34.79 33.01 -20.92
CA GLU A 31 -35.85 32.01 -21.24
C GLU A 31 -35.19 30.69 -21.66
N ARG A 32 -35.66 29.61 -21.08
CA ARG A 32 -35.24 28.24 -21.43
C ARG A 32 -36.14 27.71 -22.53
N PRO A 33 -35.60 27.19 -23.66
CA PRO A 33 -36.41 26.41 -24.59
C PRO A 33 -36.69 25.02 -23.97
N ASP A 34 -37.96 24.63 -24.04
CA ASP A 34 -38.42 23.28 -23.71
C ASP A 34 -37.75 22.22 -24.60
N VAL A 35 -36.83 21.48 -24.02
CA VAL A 35 -36.29 20.28 -24.64
C VAL A 35 -37.03 19.07 -24.07
N ALA A 36 -37.88 18.47 -24.91
CA ALA A 36 -38.54 17.21 -24.62
C ALA A 36 -37.56 16.14 -24.18
N VAL A 37 -37.66 15.76 -22.90
CA VAL A 37 -36.87 14.67 -22.32
C VAL A 37 -37.39 13.37 -22.90
N ARG A 38 -36.71 12.80 -23.89
CA ARG A 38 -36.85 11.37 -24.22
C ARG A 38 -36.30 10.59 -23.04
N GLN A 39 -37.19 9.99 -22.27
CA GLN A 39 -36.84 8.95 -21.30
C GLN A 39 -36.37 7.71 -22.06
N SER A 40 -35.07 7.64 -22.30
CA SER A 40 -34.40 6.38 -22.63
C SER A 40 -34.21 5.62 -21.31
N SER A 41 -34.93 4.51 -21.21
CA SER A 41 -34.81 3.53 -20.14
C SER A 41 -33.34 3.04 -20.06
N LEU A 42 -32.55 3.65 -19.19
CA LEU A 42 -31.29 3.07 -18.75
C LEU A 42 -31.63 1.90 -17.83
N ALA A 43 -31.64 0.70 -18.42
CA ALA A 43 -31.57 -0.53 -17.66
C ALA A 43 -30.40 -0.41 -16.69
N ALA A 44 -30.69 -0.60 -15.40
CA ALA A 44 -29.70 -0.62 -14.32
C ALA A 44 -28.65 -1.68 -14.67
N ARG A 45 -27.52 -1.24 -15.20
CA ARG A 45 -26.30 -2.04 -15.23
C ARG A 45 -25.75 -2.02 -13.82
N THR A 46 -26.03 -3.08 -13.09
CA THR A 46 -25.30 -3.45 -11.88
C THR A 46 -23.80 -3.35 -12.20
N PRO A 47 -23.00 -2.59 -11.44
CA PRO A 47 -21.57 -2.64 -11.62
C PRO A 47 -21.08 -3.98 -11.08
N ALA A 48 -21.04 -4.99 -11.96
CA ALA A 48 -20.33 -6.22 -11.69
C ALA A 48 -18.83 -5.88 -11.64
N VAL A 49 -18.28 -6.01 -10.45
CA VAL A 49 -16.93 -6.51 -10.14
C VAL A 49 -15.77 -5.82 -10.87
N ARG A 50 -15.25 -4.76 -10.27
CA ARG A 50 -13.88 -4.29 -10.50
C ARG A 50 -12.87 -4.90 -9.50
N ALA A 51 -13.10 -6.11 -9.04
CA ALA A 51 -12.14 -6.81 -8.17
C ALA A 51 -11.01 -7.47 -8.98
N ASP A 52 -11.28 -7.94 -10.20
CA ASP A 52 -10.33 -8.78 -10.94
C ASP A 52 -9.18 -8.02 -11.62
N THR A 53 -9.31 -6.71 -11.89
CA THR A 53 -8.27 -5.96 -12.61
C THR A 53 -7.15 -5.42 -11.71
N ALA A 54 -7.42 -5.18 -10.44
CA ALA A 54 -6.38 -4.74 -9.49
C ALA A 54 -5.51 -5.91 -9.04
N ASP A 55 -6.08 -7.09 -8.90
CA ASP A 55 -5.38 -8.31 -8.50
C ASP A 55 -4.34 -8.73 -9.55
N SER A 56 -4.69 -8.75 -10.82
CA SER A 56 -3.79 -9.13 -11.93
C SER A 56 -2.60 -8.16 -12.14
N GLN A 57 -2.65 -6.94 -11.60
CA GLN A 57 -1.53 -6.00 -11.66
C GLN A 57 -0.51 -6.22 -10.53
N LEU A 58 -0.91 -6.81 -9.41
CA LEU A 58 -0.06 -7.01 -8.25
C LEU A 58 0.48 -8.43 -8.15
N VAL A 59 -0.27 -9.43 -8.64
CA VAL A 59 0.09 -10.85 -8.59
C VAL A 59 0.07 -11.45 -9.99
N SER A 60 1.11 -12.20 -10.32
CA SER A 60 1.16 -13.05 -11.51
C SER A 60 1.63 -14.47 -11.17
N PHE A 61 1.28 -15.44 -12.00
CA PHE A 61 1.59 -16.85 -11.77
C PHE A 61 2.08 -17.52 -13.05
N ASP A 62 3.26 -18.11 -12.97
CA ASP A 62 3.76 -19.04 -13.96
C ASP A 62 3.54 -20.47 -13.46
N ALA A 63 2.52 -21.12 -14.04
CA ALA A 63 2.15 -22.48 -13.65
C ALA A 63 3.20 -23.53 -14.05
N ALA A 64 4.01 -23.27 -15.09
CA ALA A 64 5.02 -24.22 -15.54
C ALA A 64 6.17 -24.33 -14.56
N SER A 65 6.55 -23.24 -13.92
CA SER A 65 7.62 -23.20 -12.89
C SER A 65 7.06 -23.14 -11.47
N ASN A 66 5.73 -23.17 -11.28
CA ASN A 66 5.04 -22.94 -10.00
C ASN A 66 5.58 -21.66 -9.31
N THR A 67 5.71 -20.57 -10.06
CA THR A 67 6.29 -19.31 -9.56
C THR A 67 5.22 -18.23 -9.45
N VAL A 68 5.08 -17.70 -8.25
CA VAL A 68 4.24 -16.52 -7.95
C VAL A 68 5.13 -15.30 -7.91
N THR A 69 4.81 -14.29 -8.71
CA THR A 69 5.43 -12.95 -8.63
C THR A 69 4.44 -11.98 -8.00
N PHE A 70 4.88 -11.29 -6.95
CA PHE A 70 4.06 -10.32 -6.21
C PHE A 70 4.76 -8.97 -6.14
N LYS A 71 4.07 -7.90 -6.56
CA LYS A 71 4.53 -6.52 -6.39
C LYS A 71 4.08 -6.01 -5.02
N LEU A 72 5.04 -5.72 -4.14
CA LEU A 72 4.81 -5.20 -2.79
C LEU A 72 5.29 -3.75 -2.70
N VAL A 73 4.34 -2.83 -2.62
CA VAL A 73 4.62 -1.39 -2.50
C VAL A 73 4.46 -0.95 -1.06
N ALA A 74 5.52 -0.39 -0.48
CA ALA A 74 5.50 0.24 0.82
C ALA A 74 4.97 1.67 0.71
N GLY A 75 3.84 1.94 1.33
CA GLY A 75 3.30 3.27 1.57
C GLY A 75 3.33 3.60 3.07
N PRO A 76 2.75 4.75 3.50
CA PRO A 76 2.73 5.15 4.90
C PRO A 76 2.06 4.08 5.79
N PHE A 77 2.88 3.30 6.51
CA PHE A 77 2.47 2.19 7.38
C PHE A 77 1.50 1.17 6.73
N ASN A 78 1.65 0.92 5.42
CA ASN A 78 0.80 -0.02 4.69
C ASN A 78 1.56 -0.75 3.58
N TRP A 79 0.97 -1.86 3.09
CA TRP A 79 1.37 -2.63 1.93
C TRP A 79 0.30 -2.54 0.86
N ASN A 80 0.61 -1.97 -0.31
CA ASN A 80 -0.37 -1.82 -1.40
C ASN A 80 -1.68 -1.14 -0.95
N GLY A 81 -1.62 -0.23 0.05
CA GLY A 81 -2.78 0.44 0.64
C GLY A 81 -3.45 -0.31 1.80
N PHE A 82 -2.96 -1.48 2.20
CA PHE A 82 -3.53 -2.30 3.29
C PHE A 82 -2.59 -2.38 4.49
N GLY A 83 -3.15 -2.36 5.69
CA GLY A 83 -2.45 -2.58 6.96
C GLY A 83 -3.27 -3.44 7.91
N ASN A 84 -2.74 -3.74 9.10
CA ASN A 84 -3.46 -4.45 10.16
C ASN A 84 -4.11 -5.78 9.72
N GLY A 85 -3.47 -6.52 8.80
CA GLY A 85 -4.01 -7.77 8.27
C GLY A 85 -5.25 -7.62 7.40
N GLN A 86 -5.54 -6.44 6.87
CA GLN A 86 -6.72 -6.16 6.04
C GLN A 86 -6.66 -6.80 4.66
N ALA A 87 -5.50 -7.27 4.21
CA ALA A 87 -5.35 -8.00 2.96
C ALA A 87 -4.64 -9.34 3.17
N THR A 88 -4.88 -10.26 2.24
CA THR A 88 -4.27 -11.58 2.20
C THR A 88 -3.70 -11.87 0.82
N LEU A 89 -2.42 -12.23 0.76
CA LEU A 89 -1.81 -12.92 -0.36
C LEU A 89 -2.00 -14.42 -0.15
N THR A 90 -2.84 -15.06 -0.98
CA THR A 90 -2.98 -16.52 -1.00
C THR A 90 -2.10 -17.10 -2.10
N VAL A 91 -1.34 -18.14 -1.80
CA VAL A 91 -0.43 -18.79 -2.76
C VAL A 91 -0.61 -20.29 -2.76
N PRO A 92 -0.40 -20.98 -3.90
CA PRO A 92 -0.38 -22.44 -3.99
C PRO A 92 0.75 -23.05 -3.16
N PRO A 93 0.62 -24.33 -2.75
CA PRO A 93 1.67 -25.04 -2.02
C PRO A 93 2.95 -25.18 -2.85
N LYS A 94 4.11 -25.23 -2.18
CA LYS A 94 5.44 -25.41 -2.79
C LYS A 94 5.80 -24.41 -3.88
N SER A 95 5.13 -23.27 -3.92
CA SER A 95 5.43 -22.23 -4.90
C SER A 95 6.79 -21.58 -4.65
N ASN A 96 7.46 -21.21 -5.74
CA ASN A 96 8.56 -20.26 -5.71
C ASN A 96 7.96 -18.85 -5.68
N ILE A 97 8.38 -18.06 -4.73
CA ILE A 97 7.85 -16.68 -4.56
C ILE A 97 8.93 -15.69 -4.96
N VAL A 98 8.55 -14.73 -5.81
CA VAL A 98 9.34 -13.56 -6.16
C VAL A 98 8.57 -12.34 -5.71
N VAL A 99 9.04 -11.64 -4.69
CA VAL A 99 8.43 -10.38 -4.26
C VAL A 99 9.28 -9.24 -4.81
N ASN A 100 8.69 -8.44 -5.69
CA ASN A 100 9.28 -7.19 -6.16
C ASN A 100 8.88 -6.08 -5.19
N PHE A 101 9.76 -5.75 -4.27
CA PHE A 101 9.57 -4.69 -3.28
C PHE A 101 9.85 -3.32 -3.89
N VAL A 102 8.97 -2.36 -3.61
CA VAL A 102 9.12 -0.94 -3.99
C VAL A 102 8.88 -0.08 -2.77
N GLN A 103 9.84 0.77 -2.44
CA GLN A 103 9.73 1.73 -1.36
C GLN A 103 9.23 3.08 -1.89
N ASP A 104 7.97 3.41 -1.64
CA ASP A 104 7.28 4.62 -2.17
C ASP A 104 6.88 5.62 -1.06
N ASP A 105 7.43 5.47 0.13
CA ASP A 105 7.19 6.37 1.28
C ASP A 105 8.46 7.11 1.72
N GLY A 106 8.28 8.29 2.31
CA GLY A 106 9.37 9.09 2.87
C GLY A 106 10.04 8.47 4.09
N THR A 107 9.36 7.56 4.79
CA THR A 107 9.89 6.81 5.94
C THR A 107 10.53 5.51 5.46
N PRO A 108 11.72 5.13 5.94
CA PRO A 108 12.33 3.86 5.56
C PRO A 108 11.48 2.65 5.91
N HIS A 109 11.32 1.72 4.97
CA HIS A 109 10.60 0.46 5.14
C HIS A 109 11.40 -0.74 4.62
N SER A 110 11.06 -1.92 5.11
CA SER A 110 11.62 -3.21 4.70
C SER A 110 10.53 -4.26 4.75
N ALA A 111 10.71 -5.41 4.15
CA ALA A 111 9.75 -6.50 4.24
C ALA A 111 10.39 -7.77 4.77
N GLU A 112 9.63 -8.52 5.59
CA GLU A 112 9.99 -9.85 6.08
C GLU A 112 8.73 -10.71 6.19
N VAL A 113 8.86 -12.01 5.89
CA VAL A 113 7.80 -12.98 6.15
C VAL A 113 8.01 -13.56 7.56
N ALA A 114 7.16 -13.16 8.48
CA ALA A 114 7.14 -13.61 9.87
C ALA A 114 6.06 -14.68 10.11
N SER A 115 6.12 -15.37 11.28
CA SER A 115 5.07 -16.30 11.69
C SER A 115 3.70 -15.64 11.72
N GLY A 116 2.68 -16.38 11.31
CA GLY A 116 1.27 -16.00 11.45
C GLY A 116 0.72 -16.22 12.86
N GLU A 117 1.45 -16.94 13.71
CA GLU A 117 1.05 -17.25 15.08
C GLU A 117 1.62 -16.23 16.08
N GLY A 118 0.97 -16.15 17.24
CA GLY A 118 1.37 -15.26 18.32
C GLY A 118 1.20 -13.76 18.01
N PRO A 119 1.81 -12.89 18.80
CA PRO A 119 1.74 -11.44 18.60
C PRO A 119 2.48 -11.01 17.33
N VAL A 120 2.11 -9.84 16.80
CA VAL A 120 2.86 -9.22 15.71
C VAL A 120 4.26 -8.84 16.21
N PRO A 121 5.34 -9.24 15.50
CA PRO A 121 6.70 -8.89 15.91
C PRO A 121 6.92 -7.38 15.92
N ASN A 122 7.71 -6.90 16.89
CA ASN A 122 8.06 -5.47 16.93
C ASN A 122 9.13 -5.08 15.90
N SER A 123 9.95 -6.04 15.46
CA SER A 123 11.05 -5.83 14.52
C SER A 123 11.27 -7.09 13.68
N GLY A 124 11.83 -6.93 12.50
CA GLY A 124 12.31 -8.03 11.67
C GLY A 124 13.64 -8.62 12.18
N GLY A 125 14.22 -9.52 11.37
CA GLY A 125 15.48 -10.21 11.63
C GLY A 125 15.31 -11.66 12.06
N ASN A 126 14.07 -12.17 12.10
CA ASN A 126 13.77 -13.57 12.39
C ASN A 126 12.71 -14.13 11.42
N PRO A 127 13.04 -14.27 10.13
CA PRO A 127 12.08 -14.69 9.11
C PRO A 127 11.60 -16.12 9.35
N ALA A 128 10.30 -16.36 9.25
CA ALA A 128 9.70 -17.68 9.38
C ALA A 128 9.98 -18.58 8.16
N ILE A 129 10.36 -17.99 7.03
CA ILE A 129 10.77 -18.69 5.81
C ILE A 129 12.17 -18.19 5.43
N PRO A 130 13.13 -19.09 5.18
CA PRO A 130 14.48 -18.71 4.82
C PRO A 130 14.54 -17.78 3.58
N ARG A 131 15.32 -16.70 3.65
CA ARG A 131 15.50 -15.69 2.59
C ARG A 131 14.25 -14.86 2.25
N ALA A 132 13.20 -14.97 3.02
CA ALA A 132 11.97 -14.22 2.83
C ALA A 132 12.02 -12.84 3.51
N TYR A 133 13.04 -12.04 3.17
CA TYR A 133 13.24 -10.68 3.68
C TYR A 133 14.02 -9.81 2.69
N THR A 134 13.83 -8.51 2.77
CA THR A 134 14.59 -7.50 2.02
C THR A 134 15.94 -7.21 2.68
N ASN A 135 16.87 -6.63 1.93
CA ASN A 135 18.07 -6.04 2.52
C ASN A 135 17.69 -4.99 3.58
N LYS A 136 18.60 -4.76 4.55
CA LYS A 136 18.43 -3.77 5.62
C LYS A 136 17.10 -3.94 6.36
N VAL A 137 16.77 -5.17 6.72
CA VAL A 137 15.45 -5.53 7.26
C VAL A 137 15.08 -4.73 8.52
N VAL A 138 16.04 -4.36 9.36
CA VAL A 138 15.82 -3.60 10.60
C VAL A 138 15.91 -2.09 10.36
N GLU A 139 16.86 -1.64 9.53
CA GLU A 139 17.07 -0.21 9.23
C GLU A 139 16.05 0.34 8.22
N GLY A 140 15.55 -0.51 7.35
CA GLY A 140 14.71 -0.12 6.22
C GLY A 140 15.49 0.41 5.02
N LEU A 141 14.83 0.37 3.87
CA LEU A 141 15.31 0.93 2.61
C LEU A 141 14.76 2.35 2.45
N PRO A 142 15.53 3.29 1.87
CA PRO A 142 15.08 4.66 1.67
C PRO A 142 14.05 4.77 0.54
N GLN A 143 13.32 5.90 0.50
CA GLN A 143 12.37 6.19 -0.56
C GLN A 143 12.99 6.04 -1.96
N GLY A 144 12.23 5.47 -2.89
CA GLY A 144 12.64 5.18 -4.26
C GLY A 144 13.48 3.91 -4.42
N ALA A 145 13.89 3.26 -3.33
CA ALA A 145 14.61 2.00 -3.41
C ALA A 145 13.69 0.85 -3.84
N THR A 146 14.30 -0.14 -4.48
CA THR A 146 13.66 -1.41 -4.84
C THR A 146 14.52 -2.57 -4.33
N ASP A 147 13.88 -3.71 -4.09
CA ASP A 147 14.55 -4.96 -3.71
C ASP A 147 13.76 -6.16 -4.22
N VAL A 148 14.37 -7.34 -4.22
CA VAL A 148 13.73 -8.57 -4.67
C VAL A 148 13.97 -9.68 -3.65
N MET A 149 12.89 -10.18 -3.03
CA MET A 149 12.94 -11.39 -2.21
C MET A 149 12.64 -12.61 -3.08
N LYS A 150 13.41 -13.67 -2.92
CA LYS A 150 13.19 -14.96 -3.60
C LYS A 150 13.28 -16.11 -2.58
N PHE A 151 12.18 -16.82 -2.43
CA PHE A 151 12.08 -17.93 -1.47
C PHE A 151 11.06 -18.97 -1.95
N SER A 152 11.06 -20.17 -1.36
CA SER A 152 10.05 -21.20 -1.62
C SER A 152 9.20 -21.39 -0.37
N VAL A 153 7.90 -21.63 -0.57
CA VAL A 153 6.96 -21.83 0.52
C VAL A 153 6.71 -23.33 0.79
N PRO A 154 6.32 -23.72 2.03
CA PRO A 154 5.95 -25.10 2.39
C PRO A 154 4.62 -25.54 1.74
N ASP A 155 4.11 -26.71 2.19
CA ASP A 155 2.84 -27.29 1.71
C ASP A 155 1.61 -26.51 2.18
N SER A 156 1.69 -25.87 3.34
CA SER A 156 0.63 -25.07 3.95
C SER A 156 1.19 -24.16 5.03
N GLY A 157 0.41 -23.15 5.41
CA GLY A 157 0.75 -22.31 6.54
C GLY A 157 0.14 -20.93 6.46
N LYS A 158 0.11 -20.27 7.60
CA LYS A 158 -0.33 -18.88 7.73
C LYS A 158 0.84 -18.04 8.24
N PHE A 159 1.15 -16.99 7.52
CA PHE A 159 2.26 -16.09 7.77
C PHE A 159 1.81 -14.64 7.71
N ARG A 160 2.68 -13.72 8.10
CA ARG A 160 2.51 -12.27 7.90
C ARG A 160 3.64 -11.74 7.04
N ILE A 161 3.34 -10.86 6.11
CA ILE A 161 4.33 -9.98 5.51
C ILE A 161 4.34 -8.71 6.38
N ILE A 162 5.42 -8.48 7.09
CA ILE A 162 5.58 -7.37 8.04
C ILE A 162 6.60 -6.36 7.52
N CYS A 163 6.53 -5.11 7.98
CA CYS A 163 7.69 -4.22 7.95
C CYS A 163 8.64 -4.59 9.10
N GLY A 164 9.92 -4.84 8.77
CA GLY A 164 10.91 -5.23 9.77
C GLY A 164 11.52 -4.07 10.55
N VAL A 165 11.25 -2.82 10.17
CA VAL A 165 11.69 -1.64 10.93
C VAL A 165 10.98 -1.63 12.30
N PRO A 166 11.70 -1.41 13.42
CA PRO A 166 11.13 -1.47 14.76
C PRO A 166 9.89 -0.58 14.93
N GLY A 167 8.83 -1.14 15.50
CA GLY A 167 7.56 -0.46 15.75
C GLY A 167 6.59 -0.41 14.57
N HIS A 168 7.05 -0.59 13.32
CA HIS A 168 6.20 -0.44 12.15
C HIS A 168 5.14 -1.54 12.03
N ALA A 169 5.53 -2.80 12.24
CA ALA A 169 4.58 -3.92 12.20
C ALA A 169 3.55 -3.83 13.33
N THR A 170 3.97 -3.53 14.56
CA THR A 170 3.07 -3.32 15.71
C THR A 170 2.21 -2.06 15.53
N GLY A 171 2.67 -1.08 14.75
CA GLY A 171 1.89 0.08 14.31
C GLY A 171 0.90 -0.22 13.18
N GLY A 172 0.84 -1.47 12.70
CA GLY A 172 -0.14 -1.91 11.72
C GLY A 172 0.43 -2.22 10.32
N MET A 173 1.74 -2.07 10.09
CA MET A 173 2.33 -2.32 8.77
C MET A 173 2.56 -3.81 8.53
N TRP A 174 1.48 -4.54 8.33
CA TRP A 174 1.49 -5.98 8.02
C TRP A 174 0.21 -6.44 7.30
N ILE A 175 0.35 -7.48 6.48
CA ILE A 175 -0.72 -8.20 5.80
C ILE A 175 -0.54 -9.71 5.98
N TRP A 176 -1.57 -10.49 5.65
CA TRP A 176 -1.49 -11.94 5.67
C TRP A 176 -0.81 -12.50 4.42
N MET A 177 -0.09 -13.60 4.57
CA MET A 177 0.29 -14.54 3.51
C MET A 177 -0.17 -15.93 3.93
N VAL A 178 -1.03 -16.54 3.11
CA VAL A 178 -1.60 -17.87 3.36
C VAL A 178 -1.17 -18.83 2.26
N ILE A 179 -0.59 -19.94 2.66
CA ILE A 179 -0.31 -21.05 1.75
C ILE A 179 -1.47 -22.02 1.89
N ASP A 180 -2.34 -22.03 0.86
CA ASP A 180 -3.56 -22.83 0.86
C ASP A 180 -3.37 -24.07 -0.01
N PRO A 181 -3.42 -25.30 0.59
CA PRO A 181 -3.28 -26.55 -0.15
C PRO A 181 -4.30 -26.72 -1.28
N SER A 182 -5.46 -26.07 -1.19
CA SER A 182 -6.52 -26.13 -2.20
C SER A 182 -6.32 -25.13 -3.34
N ALA A 183 -5.53 -24.08 -3.14
CA ALA A 183 -5.29 -23.05 -4.15
C ALA A 183 -4.55 -23.62 -5.36
N LYS A 184 -5.06 -23.33 -6.57
CA LYS A 184 -4.43 -23.68 -7.85
C LYS A 184 -3.72 -22.49 -8.48
N THR A 185 -4.13 -21.29 -8.11
CA THR A 185 -3.57 -20.01 -8.55
C THR A 185 -3.46 -19.08 -7.35
N PRO A 186 -2.50 -18.14 -7.36
CA PRO A 186 -2.42 -17.13 -6.30
C PRO A 186 -3.53 -16.10 -6.43
N SER A 187 -3.82 -15.41 -5.35
CA SER A 187 -4.69 -14.22 -5.31
C SER A 187 -4.20 -13.22 -4.26
N PHE A 188 -4.54 -11.94 -4.46
CA PHE A 188 -4.29 -10.89 -3.49
C PHE A 188 -5.51 -10.00 -3.36
N GLY A 189 -5.99 -9.76 -2.17
CA GLY A 189 -7.15 -8.90 -1.94
C GLY A 189 -7.50 -8.75 -0.47
N PRO A 190 -8.63 -8.07 -0.18
CA PRO A 190 -9.11 -7.90 1.19
C PRO A 190 -9.25 -9.24 1.92
N THR A 191 -8.80 -9.27 3.18
CA THR A 191 -8.99 -10.45 4.03
C THR A 191 -10.49 -10.69 4.25
N PRO A 192 -11.02 -11.90 4.00
CA PRO A 192 -12.41 -12.21 4.29
C PRO A 192 -12.75 -11.92 5.77
N LYS A 193 -13.91 -11.30 6.00
CA LYS A 193 -14.41 -11.12 7.36
C LYS A 193 -14.85 -12.50 7.88
N SER A 194 -14.27 -12.93 8.99
CA SER A 194 -14.69 -14.13 9.73
C SER A 194 -15.98 -13.87 10.51
#